data_48f20bd26115563599c1c358152538ad
#
_entry.id   48f20bd26115563599c1c358152538ad
#
_cell.length_a   1.000
_cell.length_b   1.000
_cell.length_c   1.000
_cell.angle_alpha   90.00
_cell.angle_beta   90.00
_cell.angle_gamma   90.00
#
_symmetry.space_group_name_H-M   'P 1'
#
loop_
_entity.id
_entity.type
_entity.pdbx_description
1 polymer ?
#
loop_
_entity_poly.entity_id
_entity_poly.type
_entity_poly.pdbx_seq_one_letter_code
_entity_poly.pdbx_strand_id
1 'polypeptide(L)'
;MRSTSITIHPNALMHNLQIIKSQLNPTTKVLAMVKADAYGHGIDATVPALIHADGFGVACLSEAMAVKQVLDGMNVKKPIVLIEGAFSLDEWKVAIDHDFGCLIHHEEQLTWALAHQPKQDQFCHTIWLKYNTGMSRLGFNDDHIITAAKSLTDAGYRLILTSHFACADDKSHPLNARQISKFDQALACIRVFAPDTLGSLCNSAGIFNFKDQHHNWVRAGIALYGSNPIADQSAKALNLMPAMTLSAQVMAIHTLAAGDSIGYSALWAAQKPHQIAVVSIGYGDGYPRVVMGAKVSVTDTSGNRHLCDIIGRVAMDMFMIDIHGLDIAINTPVVLWGDSPTIDEVAMCAGTISYELMCRLTTRPKRCIMDTYLPKKEFK
;
A
#
# COMPACT_ATOMS: atom_id res chain seq x y z
N MET A 1 13.74 11.25 24.34
CA MET A 1 13.32 10.41 23.22
C MET A 1 12.52 11.29 22.27
N ARG A 2 12.72 11.21 20.95
CA ARG A 2 11.91 12.03 20.01
C ARG A 2 10.43 11.66 20.14
N SER A 3 9.57 12.65 20.01
CA SER A 3 8.11 12.50 20.18
C SER A 3 7.38 12.08 18.90
N THR A 4 8.13 11.73 17.85
CA THR A 4 7.57 11.27 16.57
C THR A 4 7.11 9.84 16.67
N SER A 5 5.89 9.54 16.23
CA SER A 5 5.32 8.20 16.28
C SER A 5 4.50 7.85 15.03
N ILE A 6 4.55 6.58 14.68
CA ILE A 6 3.69 5.93 13.69
C ILE A 6 2.73 5.04 14.49
N THR A 7 1.45 5.35 14.46
CA THR A 7 0.42 4.52 15.08
C THR A 7 -0.27 3.68 14.02
N ILE A 8 -0.22 2.37 14.16
CA ILE A 8 -0.90 1.42 13.28
C ILE A 8 -2.26 1.07 13.90
N HIS A 9 -3.29 0.98 13.04
CA HIS A 9 -4.67 0.73 13.43
C HIS A 9 -5.16 -0.62 12.86
N PRO A 10 -4.99 -1.77 13.56
CA PRO A 10 -5.40 -3.09 13.08
C PRO A 10 -6.89 -3.15 12.71
N ASN A 11 -7.75 -2.50 13.48
CA ASN A 11 -9.19 -2.47 13.20
C ASN A 11 -9.53 -1.76 11.88
N ALA A 12 -8.75 -0.75 11.47
CA ALA A 12 -8.89 -0.12 10.16
C ALA A 12 -8.51 -1.08 9.03
N LEU A 13 -7.43 -1.85 9.18
CA LEU A 13 -7.03 -2.90 8.22
C LEU A 13 -8.13 -3.97 8.07
N MET A 14 -8.69 -4.44 9.20
CA MET A 14 -9.80 -5.42 9.20
C MET A 14 -11.05 -4.85 8.50
N HIS A 15 -11.42 -3.61 8.83
CA HIS A 15 -12.55 -2.92 8.21
C HIS A 15 -12.34 -2.77 6.70
N ASN A 16 -11.16 -2.31 6.27
CA ASN A 16 -10.85 -2.11 4.85
C ASN A 16 -10.89 -3.44 4.08
N LEU A 17 -10.43 -4.54 4.67
CA LEU A 17 -10.56 -5.87 4.08
C LEU A 17 -12.04 -6.26 3.92
N GLN A 18 -12.90 -5.96 4.91
CA GLN A 18 -14.34 -6.21 4.82
C GLN A 18 -14.99 -5.38 3.70
N ILE A 19 -14.63 -4.09 3.58
CA ILE A 19 -15.11 -3.24 2.47
C ILE A 19 -14.67 -3.81 1.12
N ILE A 20 -13.42 -4.23 0.98
CA ILE A 20 -12.94 -4.87 -0.25
C ILE A 20 -13.76 -6.14 -0.54
N LYS A 21 -13.92 -7.04 0.44
CA LYS A 21 -14.69 -8.28 0.27
C LYS A 21 -16.16 -8.02 -0.10
N SER A 22 -16.76 -6.93 0.39
CA SER A 22 -18.13 -6.55 0.04
C SER A 22 -18.32 -6.13 -1.44
N GLN A 23 -17.23 -5.80 -2.14
CA GLN A 23 -17.25 -5.50 -3.58
C GLN A 23 -17.18 -6.76 -4.45
N LEU A 24 -16.84 -7.92 -3.87
CA LEU A 24 -16.51 -9.14 -4.60
C LEU A 24 -17.66 -10.13 -4.64
N ASN A 25 -17.64 -11.00 -5.64
CA ASN A 25 -18.46 -12.21 -5.60
C ASN A 25 -17.98 -13.15 -4.48
N PRO A 26 -18.84 -13.95 -3.87
CA PRO A 26 -18.48 -14.83 -2.75
C PRO A 26 -17.34 -15.84 -3.05
N THR A 27 -17.15 -16.17 -4.31
CA THR A 27 -16.10 -17.12 -4.77
C THR A 27 -14.78 -16.44 -5.11
N THR A 28 -14.74 -15.11 -5.20
CA THR A 28 -13.51 -14.36 -5.50
C THR A 28 -12.64 -14.23 -4.26
N LYS A 29 -11.39 -14.61 -4.38
CA LYS A 29 -10.38 -14.60 -3.31
C LYS A 29 -9.59 -13.31 -3.29
N VAL A 30 -9.14 -12.91 -2.10
CA VAL A 30 -8.30 -11.72 -1.88
C VAL A 30 -6.88 -12.13 -1.55
N LEU A 31 -5.93 -11.77 -2.41
CA LEU A 31 -4.51 -11.74 -2.08
C LEU A 31 -4.18 -10.37 -1.47
N ALA A 32 -3.93 -10.33 -0.17
CA ALA A 32 -3.55 -9.11 0.54
C ALA A 32 -2.07 -8.78 0.25
N MET A 33 -1.81 -7.62 -0.31
CA MET A 33 -0.44 -7.19 -0.65
C MET A 33 0.23 -6.62 0.59
N VAL A 34 1.25 -7.31 1.10
CA VAL A 34 2.00 -6.95 2.32
C VAL A 34 3.50 -6.75 2.05
N LYS A 35 3.88 -6.50 0.81
CA LYS A 35 5.25 -6.16 0.42
C LYS A 35 5.72 -4.83 1.00
N ALA A 36 7.03 -4.56 0.98
CA ALA A 36 7.67 -3.38 1.55
C ALA A 36 7.28 -3.17 3.02
N ASP A 37 7.45 -4.21 3.84
CA ASP A 37 7.06 -4.24 5.26
C ASP A 37 5.59 -3.82 5.46
N ALA A 38 4.70 -4.46 4.69
CA ALA A 38 3.27 -4.13 4.66
C ALA A 38 3.02 -2.64 4.37
N TYR A 39 3.63 -2.12 3.29
CA TYR A 39 3.57 -0.70 2.94
C TYR A 39 4.01 0.20 4.11
N GLY A 40 5.07 -0.19 4.82
CA GLY A 40 5.60 0.54 5.97
C GLY A 40 4.80 0.44 7.26
N HIS A 41 3.74 -0.39 7.30
CA HIS A 41 2.91 -0.59 8.50
C HIS A 41 3.48 -1.61 9.48
N GLY A 42 4.42 -2.46 9.01
CA GLY A 42 4.96 -3.57 9.78
C GLY A 42 4.16 -4.87 9.56
N ILE A 43 4.87 -5.93 9.17
CA ILE A 43 4.28 -7.26 8.93
C ILE A 43 3.63 -7.81 10.21
N ASP A 44 4.29 -7.64 11.35
CA ASP A 44 3.82 -8.15 12.65
C ASP A 44 2.46 -7.60 13.08
N ALA A 45 2.16 -6.34 12.73
CA ALA A 45 0.87 -5.72 13.03
C ALA A 45 -0.18 -6.04 11.95
N THR A 46 0.25 -6.11 10.69
CA THR A 46 -0.65 -6.14 9.53
C THR A 46 -1.15 -7.56 9.24
N VAL A 47 -0.27 -8.57 9.26
CA VAL A 47 -0.66 -9.95 8.91
C VAL A 47 -1.73 -10.50 9.85
N PRO A 48 -1.64 -10.35 11.20
CA PRO A 48 -2.72 -10.75 12.09
C PRO A 48 -4.05 -10.02 11.82
N ALA A 49 -4.01 -8.73 11.55
CA ALA A 49 -5.20 -7.95 11.24
C ALA A 49 -5.87 -8.38 9.92
N LEU A 50 -5.08 -8.84 8.96
CA LEU A 50 -5.54 -9.30 7.64
C LEU A 50 -5.69 -10.83 7.56
N ILE A 51 -5.78 -11.54 8.68
CA ILE A 51 -5.82 -13.01 8.70
C ILE A 51 -7.02 -13.61 7.94
N HIS A 52 -8.08 -12.84 7.76
CA HIS A 52 -9.25 -13.23 6.96
C HIS A 52 -9.07 -13.02 5.45
N ALA A 53 -7.91 -12.53 4.97
CA ALA A 53 -7.55 -12.60 3.56
C ALA A 53 -7.30 -14.06 3.14
N ASP A 54 -7.41 -14.35 1.84
CA ASP A 54 -7.26 -15.71 1.32
C ASP A 54 -5.80 -16.09 1.07
N GLY A 55 -4.90 -15.10 1.07
CA GLY A 55 -3.45 -15.26 0.96
C GLY A 55 -2.74 -13.91 1.06
N PHE A 56 -1.42 -13.95 1.07
CA PHE A 56 -0.55 -12.78 1.19
C PHE A 56 0.39 -12.68 -0.01
N GLY A 57 0.51 -11.48 -0.59
CA GLY A 57 1.41 -11.20 -1.71
C GLY A 57 2.59 -10.35 -1.26
N VAL A 58 3.79 -10.81 -1.55
CA VAL A 58 5.07 -10.17 -1.19
C VAL A 58 5.96 -9.99 -2.42
N ALA A 59 6.99 -9.14 -2.34
CA ALA A 59 7.89 -8.90 -3.47
C ALA A 59 9.04 -9.92 -3.53
N CYS A 60 9.59 -10.34 -2.39
CA CYS A 60 10.80 -11.14 -2.32
C CYS A 60 10.72 -12.22 -1.24
N LEU A 61 11.72 -13.13 -1.28
CA LEU A 61 11.80 -14.28 -0.37
C LEU A 61 11.92 -13.87 1.10
N SER A 62 12.67 -12.81 1.43
CA SER A 62 12.82 -12.35 2.81
C SER A 62 11.50 -11.88 3.42
N GLU A 63 10.66 -11.20 2.62
CA GLU A 63 9.31 -10.81 3.04
C GLU A 63 8.39 -12.03 3.21
N ALA A 64 8.50 -13.04 2.33
CA ALA A 64 7.74 -14.28 2.44
C ALA A 64 8.07 -15.02 3.74
N MET A 65 9.36 -15.09 4.09
CA MET A 65 9.81 -15.71 5.33
C MET A 65 9.30 -14.95 6.57
N ALA A 66 9.29 -13.61 6.54
CA ALA A 66 8.74 -12.81 7.64
C ALA A 66 7.23 -13.03 7.81
N VAL A 67 6.45 -13.04 6.72
CA VAL A 67 5.01 -13.37 6.76
C VAL A 67 4.79 -14.79 7.30
N LYS A 68 5.58 -15.77 6.82
CA LYS A 68 5.50 -17.15 7.28
C LYS A 68 5.76 -17.26 8.77
N GLN A 69 6.78 -16.58 9.29
CA GLN A 69 7.11 -16.57 10.72
C GLN A 69 5.92 -16.08 11.57
N VAL A 70 5.23 -15.03 11.16
CA VAL A 70 4.03 -14.51 11.86
C VAL A 70 2.90 -15.55 11.81
N LEU A 71 2.62 -16.12 10.64
CA LEU A 71 1.56 -17.12 10.46
C LEU A 71 1.85 -18.40 11.28
N ASP A 72 3.08 -18.86 11.29
CA ASP A 72 3.51 -20.02 12.09
C ASP A 72 3.32 -19.75 13.60
N GLY A 73 3.67 -18.54 14.08
CA GLY A 73 3.43 -18.11 15.46
C GLY A 73 1.94 -18.09 15.85
N MET A 74 1.05 -17.92 14.88
CA MET A 74 -0.41 -17.97 15.05
C MET A 74 -0.99 -19.38 14.83
N ASN A 75 -0.16 -20.35 14.44
CA ASN A 75 -0.59 -21.69 14.01
C ASN A 75 -1.62 -21.66 12.85
N VAL A 76 -1.43 -20.76 11.89
CA VAL A 76 -2.29 -20.57 10.72
C VAL A 76 -1.50 -20.83 9.45
N LYS A 77 -2.10 -21.56 8.50
CA LYS A 77 -1.54 -21.74 7.14
C LYS A 77 -2.33 -20.91 6.14
N LYS A 78 -1.65 -20.08 5.37
CA LYS A 78 -2.19 -19.30 4.26
C LYS A 78 -1.22 -19.31 3.09
N PRO A 79 -1.72 -19.25 1.85
CA PRO A 79 -0.90 -19.01 0.68
C PRO A 79 -0.06 -17.73 0.83
N ILE A 80 1.24 -17.84 0.55
CA ILE A 80 2.16 -16.71 0.42
C ILE A 80 2.69 -16.73 -1.01
N VAL A 81 2.59 -15.61 -1.72
CA VAL A 81 2.92 -15.53 -3.16
C VAL A 81 3.99 -14.49 -3.41
N LEU A 82 5.11 -14.92 -4.00
CA LEU A 82 6.16 -14.04 -4.53
C LEU A 82 5.66 -13.43 -5.84
N ILE A 83 5.17 -12.18 -5.81
CA ILE A 83 4.53 -11.53 -6.97
C ILE A 83 5.51 -10.98 -8.02
N GLU A 84 6.79 -11.05 -7.74
CA GLU A 84 7.89 -10.77 -8.68
C GLU A 84 8.61 -12.08 -9.08
N GLY A 85 8.17 -13.21 -8.49
CA GLY A 85 8.78 -14.52 -8.67
C GLY A 85 10.07 -14.67 -7.88
N ALA A 86 10.80 -15.74 -8.14
CA ALA A 86 12.15 -15.97 -7.63
C ALA A 86 13.16 -15.22 -8.51
N PHE A 87 14.22 -14.66 -7.90
CA PHE A 87 15.29 -13.95 -8.60
C PHE A 87 16.48 -14.85 -8.97
N SER A 88 16.49 -16.09 -8.48
CA SER A 88 17.49 -17.10 -8.81
C SER A 88 16.91 -18.52 -8.69
N LEU A 89 17.61 -19.50 -9.26
CA LEU A 89 17.26 -20.91 -9.09
C LEU A 89 17.30 -21.34 -7.62
N ASP A 90 18.21 -20.80 -6.82
CA ASP A 90 18.29 -21.15 -5.40
C ASP A 90 17.09 -20.58 -4.63
N GLU A 91 16.66 -19.35 -4.93
CA GLU A 91 15.41 -18.80 -4.37
C GLU A 91 14.18 -19.60 -4.80
N TRP A 92 14.13 -20.08 -6.06
CA TRP A 92 13.07 -20.95 -6.55
C TRP A 92 12.98 -22.23 -5.71
N LYS A 93 14.12 -22.89 -5.43
CA LYS A 93 14.17 -24.10 -4.61
C LYS A 93 13.70 -23.82 -3.17
N VAL A 94 14.17 -22.71 -2.58
CA VAL A 94 13.73 -22.30 -1.23
C VAL A 94 12.23 -22.00 -1.23
N ALA A 95 11.69 -21.37 -2.25
CA ALA A 95 10.24 -21.12 -2.36
C ALA A 95 9.44 -22.44 -2.39
N ILE A 96 9.91 -23.47 -3.11
CA ILE A 96 9.30 -24.81 -3.09
C ILE A 96 9.36 -25.44 -1.70
N ASP A 97 10.52 -25.40 -1.04
CA ASP A 97 10.73 -26.01 0.27
C ASP A 97 9.81 -25.40 1.35
N HIS A 98 9.49 -24.12 1.22
CA HIS A 98 8.57 -23.39 2.12
C HIS A 98 7.13 -23.32 1.64
N ASP A 99 6.79 -23.94 0.52
CA ASP A 99 5.46 -23.93 -0.11
C ASP A 99 4.97 -22.51 -0.47
N PHE A 100 5.87 -21.65 -0.97
CA PHE A 100 5.52 -20.33 -1.47
C PHE A 100 5.11 -20.38 -2.93
N GLY A 101 3.95 -19.83 -3.29
CA GLY A 101 3.54 -19.61 -4.67
C GLY A 101 4.45 -18.60 -5.36
N CYS A 102 4.75 -18.85 -6.62
CA CYS A 102 5.58 -17.94 -7.41
C CYS A 102 4.84 -17.43 -8.64
N LEU A 103 5.07 -16.15 -8.94
CA LEU A 103 4.74 -15.58 -10.23
C LEU A 103 5.87 -15.90 -11.21
N ILE A 104 5.53 -16.32 -12.43
CA ILE A 104 6.47 -16.55 -13.53
C ILE A 104 6.20 -15.51 -14.61
N HIS A 105 7.23 -14.78 -15.05
CA HIS A 105 7.08 -13.67 -15.99
C HIS A 105 8.15 -13.62 -17.10
N HIS A 106 9.11 -14.56 -17.12
CA HIS A 106 10.12 -14.68 -18.15
C HIS A 106 10.61 -16.14 -18.29
N GLU A 107 11.31 -16.43 -19.39
CA GLU A 107 11.72 -17.77 -19.80
C GLU A 107 12.64 -18.47 -18.80
N GLU A 108 13.50 -17.76 -18.10
CA GLU A 108 14.42 -18.36 -17.14
C GLU A 108 13.66 -18.94 -15.93
N GLN A 109 12.68 -18.17 -15.38
CA GLN A 109 11.81 -18.67 -14.32
C GLN A 109 10.96 -19.86 -14.78
N LEU A 110 10.50 -19.84 -16.04
CA LEU A 110 9.80 -20.97 -16.64
C LEU A 110 10.70 -22.21 -16.71
N THR A 111 11.97 -22.05 -17.12
CA THR A 111 12.95 -23.12 -17.15
C THR A 111 13.18 -23.72 -15.76
N TRP A 112 13.31 -22.90 -14.73
CA TRP A 112 13.45 -23.39 -13.35
C TRP A 112 12.22 -24.18 -12.90
N ALA A 113 11.01 -23.70 -13.20
CA ALA A 113 9.78 -24.37 -12.85
C ALA A 113 9.65 -25.74 -13.52
N LEU A 114 10.01 -25.84 -14.79
CA LEU A 114 9.96 -27.13 -15.53
C LEU A 114 10.99 -28.14 -15.05
N ALA A 115 12.19 -27.65 -14.65
CA ALA A 115 13.28 -28.51 -14.18
C ALA A 115 13.15 -28.92 -12.70
N HIS A 116 12.53 -28.12 -11.87
CA HIS A 116 12.44 -28.31 -10.41
C HIS A 116 10.99 -28.13 -9.94
N GLN A 117 10.21 -29.21 -10.03
CA GLN A 117 8.78 -29.18 -9.71
C GLN A 117 8.52 -29.45 -8.22
N PRO A 118 7.58 -28.71 -7.56
CA PRO A 118 7.09 -29.05 -6.24
C PRO A 118 6.18 -30.29 -6.28
N LYS A 119 5.81 -30.82 -5.12
CA LYS A 119 4.82 -31.88 -5.03
C LYS A 119 3.43 -31.35 -5.42
N GLN A 120 2.59 -32.23 -5.97
CA GLN A 120 1.28 -31.84 -6.52
C GLN A 120 0.29 -31.33 -5.47
N ASP A 121 0.42 -31.74 -4.21
CA ASP A 121 -0.43 -31.33 -3.10
C ASP A 121 -0.02 -29.98 -2.48
N GLN A 122 1.16 -29.44 -2.81
CA GLN A 122 1.64 -28.16 -2.34
C GLN A 122 0.93 -26.98 -3.02
N PHE A 123 0.82 -25.86 -2.30
CA PHE A 123 0.28 -24.62 -2.87
C PHE A 123 1.18 -24.08 -4.00
N CYS A 124 2.49 -24.15 -3.83
CA CYS A 124 3.48 -23.70 -4.82
C CYS A 124 3.41 -24.47 -6.15
N HIS A 125 2.65 -25.59 -6.24
CA HIS A 125 2.29 -26.23 -7.49
C HIS A 125 1.24 -25.43 -8.31
N THR A 126 0.81 -24.27 -7.80
CA THR A 126 -0.03 -23.30 -8.50
C THR A 126 0.82 -22.11 -8.94
N ILE A 127 1.03 -21.98 -10.25
CA ILE A 127 1.83 -20.89 -10.83
C ILE A 127 0.94 -19.69 -11.14
N TRP A 128 1.40 -18.51 -10.74
CA TRP A 128 0.85 -17.22 -11.14
C TRP A 128 1.52 -16.77 -12.44
N LEU A 129 0.97 -17.20 -13.58
CA LEU A 129 1.56 -16.93 -14.89
C LEU A 129 1.28 -15.50 -15.33
N LYS A 130 2.32 -14.69 -15.47
CA LYS A 130 2.19 -13.26 -15.75
C LYS A 130 2.11 -12.96 -17.23
N TYR A 131 1.02 -12.29 -17.63
CA TYR A 131 0.78 -11.79 -18.97
C TYR A 131 0.89 -10.26 -19.03
N ASN A 132 1.69 -9.75 -19.98
CA ASN A 132 1.79 -8.32 -20.28
C ASN A 132 0.66 -7.90 -21.21
N THR A 133 -0.43 -7.44 -20.65
CA THR A 133 -1.58 -6.95 -21.42
C THR A 133 -1.46 -5.48 -21.86
N GLY A 134 -0.35 -4.79 -21.50
CA GLY A 134 -0.10 -3.41 -21.93
C GLY A 134 0.50 -2.48 -20.88
N MET A 135 0.79 -2.95 -19.66
CA MET A 135 1.53 -2.15 -18.67
C MET A 135 3.04 -2.11 -18.98
N SER A 136 3.56 -3.10 -19.70
CA SER A 136 4.95 -3.20 -20.18
C SER A 136 6.00 -3.12 -19.06
N ARG A 137 5.73 -3.80 -17.93
CA ARG A 137 6.64 -3.88 -16.78
C ARG A 137 7.20 -5.29 -16.60
N LEU A 138 6.34 -6.31 -16.50
CA LEU A 138 6.67 -7.72 -16.35
C LEU A 138 5.65 -8.57 -17.09
N GLY A 139 6.03 -9.77 -17.51
CA GLY A 139 5.13 -10.78 -18.09
C GLY A 139 5.46 -11.15 -19.52
N PHE A 140 5.03 -12.34 -19.90
CA PHE A 140 5.12 -12.83 -21.28
C PHE A 140 4.27 -11.94 -22.21
N ASN A 141 4.71 -11.79 -23.43
CA ASN A 141 3.96 -11.12 -24.51
C ASN A 141 2.92 -12.06 -25.13
N ASP A 142 2.19 -11.55 -26.13
CA ASP A 142 1.13 -12.28 -26.84
C ASP A 142 1.63 -13.58 -27.49
N ASP A 143 2.86 -13.58 -28.01
CA ASP A 143 3.42 -14.71 -28.75
C ASP A 143 3.84 -15.87 -27.82
N HIS A 144 4.20 -15.58 -26.58
CA HIS A 144 4.79 -16.54 -25.66
C HIS A 144 3.85 -17.01 -24.54
N ILE A 145 2.79 -16.24 -24.20
CA ILE A 145 1.94 -16.56 -23.05
C ILE A 145 1.24 -17.92 -23.16
N ILE A 146 0.75 -18.26 -24.35
CA ILE A 146 0.05 -19.53 -24.60
C ILE A 146 1.02 -20.70 -24.55
N THR A 147 2.22 -20.54 -25.12
CA THR A 147 3.28 -21.57 -25.09
C THR A 147 3.74 -21.84 -23.67
N ALA A 148 3.99 -20.78 -22.88
CA ALA A 148 4.37 -20.90 -21.47
C ALA A 148 3.27 -21.57 -20.64
N ALA A 149 2.00 -21.20 -20.85
CA ALA A 149 0.87 -21.84 -20.20
C ALA A 149 0.79 -23.34 -20.53
N LYS A 150 0.96 -23.68 -21.82
CA LYS A 150 0.93 -25.08 -22.26
C LYS A 150 2.06 -25.89 -21.62
N SER A 151 3.30 -25.40 -21.65
CA SER A 151 4.46 -26.08 -21.06
C SER A 151 4.25 -26.35 -19.56
N LEU A 152 3.73 -25.37 -18.81
CA LEU A 152 3.43 -25.53 -17.38
C LEU A 152 2.29 -26.53 -17.14
N THR A 153 1.24 -26.49 -17.97
CA THR A 153 0.11 -27.43 -17.86
C THR A 153 0.54 -28.86 -18.19
N ASP A 154 1.34 -29.07 -19.25
CA ASP A 154 1.89 -30.37 -19.64
C ASP A 154 2.81 -30.93 -18.53
N ALA A 155 3.47 -30.06 -17.77
CA ALA A 155 4.24 -30.39 -16.56
C ALA A 155 3.37 -30.65 -15.31
N GLY A 156 2.04 -30.48 -15.40
CA GLY A 156 1.08 -30.77 -14.33
C GLY A 156 0.75 -29.59 -13.41
N TYR A 157 1.29 -28.40 -13.65
CA TYR A 157 0.99 -27.22 -12.83
C TYR A 157 -0.45 -26.75 -12.98
N ARG A 158 -1.02 -26.26 -11.87
CA ARG A 158 -2.25 -25.43 -11.86
C ARG A 158 -1.89 -23.99 -12.18
N LEU A 159 -2.73 -23.29 -12.93
CA LEU A 159 -2.44 -21.94 -13.39
C LEU A 159 -3.40 -20.89 -12.85
N ILE A 160 -2.84 -19.74 -12.51
CA ILE A 160 -3.57 -18.48 -12.34
C ILE A 160 -3.00 -17.49 -13.34
N LEU A 161 -3.71 -17.26 -14.47
CA LEU A 161 -3.32 -16.22 -15.41
C LEU A 161 -3.43 -14.89 -14.70
N THR A 162 -2.35 -14.11 -14.70
CA THR A 162 -2.23 -12.87 -13.92
C THR A 162 -1.79 -11.72 -14.80
N SER A 163 -2.49 -10.58 -14.73
CA SER A 163 -2.03 -9.33 -15.30
C SER A 163 -2.16 -8.17 -14.31
N HIS A 164 -1.93 -6.94 -14.74
CA HIS A 164 -2.03 -5.76 -13.87
C HIS A 164 -2.51 -4.57 -14.68
N PHE A 165 -3.55 -3.91 -14.20
CA PHE A 165 -4.01 -2.68 -14.78
C PHE A 165 -2.98 -1.57 -14.65
N ALA A 166 -2.78 -0.82 -15.73
CA ALA A 166 -1.90 0.35 -15.72
C ALA A 166 -2.63 1.63 -15.26
N CYS A 167 -3.92 1.74 -15.59
CA CYS A 167 -4.71 2.97 -15.43
C CYS A 167 -6.08 2.69 -14.81
N ALA A 168 -6.22 1.69 -13.91
CA ALA A 168 -7.52 1.37 -13.32
C ALA A 168 -8.06 2.43 -12.36
N ASP A 169 -7.22 3.35 -11.91
CA ASP A 169 -7.59 4.54 -11.14
C ASP A 169 -8.46 5.52 -11.93
N ASP A 170 -8.19 5.66 -13.24
CA ASP A 170 -9.07 6.35 -14.20
C ASP A 170 -9.90 5.32 -14.97
N LYS A 171 -11.17 5.15 -14.58
CA LYS A 171 -12.09 4.19 -15.21
C LYS A 171 -12.28 4.42 -16.70
N SER A 172 -12.15 5.66 -17.18
CA SER A 172 -12.39 6.07 -18.56
C SER A 172 -11.20 5.84 -19.49
N HIS A 173 -10.01 5.58 -18.93
CA HIS A 173 -8.78 5.44 -19.70
C HIS A 173 -8.85 4.27 -20.72
N PRO A 174 -8.62 4.49 -22.03
CA PRO A 174 -8.87 3.50 -23.07
C PRO A 174 -7.99 2.25 -22.97
N LEU A 175 -6.83 2.33 -22.28
CA LEU A 175 -5.96 1.18 -22.04
C LEU A 175 -6.64 0.11 -21.20
N ASN A 176 -7.58 0.46 -20.32
CA ASN A 176 -8.29 -0.52 -19.49
C ASN A 176 -9.08 -1.52 -20.35
N ALA A 177 -9.89 -1.04 -21.30
CA ALA A 177 -10.67 -1.89 -22.21
C ALA A 177 -9.75 -2.80 -23.04
N ARG A 178 -8.62 -2.28 -23.51
CA ARG A 178 -7.61 -3.07 -24.25
C ARG A 178 -6.99 -4.16 -23.36
N GLN A 179 -6.63 -3.84 -22.12
CA GLN A 179 -6.05 -4.80 -21.18
C GLN A 179 -7.06 -5.91 -20.83
N ILE A 180 -8.32 -5.56 -20.60
CA ILE A 180 -9.40 -6.51 -20.34
C ILE A 180 -9.56 -7.46 -21.53
N SER A 181 -9.74 -6.92 -22.74
CA SER A 181 -9.93 -7.73 -23.94
C SER A 181 -8.78 -8.72 -24.17
N LYS A 182 -7.53 -8.27 -24.05
CA LYS A 182 -6.35 -9.14 -24.17
C LYS A 182 -6.32 -10.23 -23.11
N PHE A 183 -6.62 -9.87 -21.85
CA PHE A 183 -6.61 -10.81 -20.75
C PHE A 183 -7.68 -11.91 -20.92
N ASP A 184 -8.92 -11.51 -21.25
CA ASP A 184 -10.04 -12.45 -21.41
C ASP A 184 -9.83 -13.39 -22.60
N GLN A 185 -9.28 -12.89 -23.73
CA GLN A 185 -8.93 -13.71 -24.88
C GLN A 185 -7.87 -14.74 -24.53
N ALA A 186 -6.77 -14.33 -23.86
CA ALA A 186 -5.72 -15.27 -23.46
C ALA A 186 -6.25 -16.30 -22.45
N LEU A 187 -7.06 -15.88 -21.47
CA LEU A 187 -7.66 -16.78 -20.49
C LEU A 187 -8.58 -17.81 -21.17
N ALA A 188 -9.39 -17.37 -22.13
CA ALA A 188 -10.26 -18.25 -22.91
C ALA A 188 -9.43 -19.28 -23.74
N CYS A 189 -8.35 -18.83 -24.43
CA CYS A 189 -7.45 -19.72 -25.17
C CYS A 189 -6.79 -20.76 -24.26
N ILE A 190 -6.30 -20.36 -23.09
CA ILE A 190 -5.66 -21.28 -22.14
C ILE A 190 -6.67 -22.31 -21.63
N ARG A 191 -7.90 -21.91 -21.33
CA ARG A 191 -8.96 -22.80 -20.83
C ARG A 191 -9.39 -23.88 -21.83
N VAL A 192 -9.05 -23.76 -23.11
CA VAL A 192 -9.27 -24.83 -24.10
C VAL A 192 -8.49 -26.10 -23.74
N PHE A 193 -7.26 -25.97 -23.24
CA PHE A 193 -6.41 -27.11 -22.88
C PHE A 193 -6.17 -27.25 -21.37
N ALA A 194 -6.44 -26.19 -20.57
CA ALA A 194 -6.33 -26.15 -19.12
C ALA A 194 -7.60 -25.51 -18.50
N PRO A 195 -8.76 -26.23 -18.50
CA PRO A 195 -10.08 -25.65 -18.20
C PRO A 195 -10.17 -25.06 -16.78
N ASP A 196 -9.38 -25.56 -15.82
CA ASP A 196 -9.36 -25.10 -14.43
C ASP A 196 -8.48 -23.88 -14.20
N THR A 197 -7.95 -23.26 -15.27
CA THR A 197 -7.13 -22.04 -15.15
C THR A 197 -7.92 -20.89 -14.55
N LEU A 198 -7.42 -20.34 -13.45
CA LEU A 198 -7.98 -19.20 -12.75
C LEU A 198 -7.47 -17.89 -13.33
N GLY A 199 -8.17 -16.78 -13.05
CA GLY A 199 -7.79 -15.43 -13.48
C GLY A 199 -7.54 -14.49 -12.32
N SER A 200 -6.60 -13.55 -12.49
CA SER A 200 -6.30 -12.46 -11.55
C SER A 200 -5.85 -11.20 -12.28
N LEU A 201 -6.74 -10.21 -12.43
CA LEU A 201 -6.45 -8.95 -13.14
C LEU A 201 -6.45 -7.74 -12.19
N CYS A 202 -7.45 -7.61 -11.31
CA CYS A 202 -7.70 -6.42 -10.52
C CYS A 202 -6.66 -6.18 -9.40
N ASN A 203 -6.10 -4.97 -9.39
CA ASN A 203 -5.45 -4.32 -8.25
C ASN A 203 -6.52 -3.58 -7.40
N SER A 204 -6.13 -2.77 -6.40
CA SER A 204 -7.08 -2.02 -5.56
C SER A 204 -8.04 -1.15 -6.38
N ALA A 205 -7.56 -0.42 -7.37
CA ALA A 205 -8.41 0.41 -8.25
C ALA A 205 -9.38 -0.45 -9.08
N GLY A 206 -8.88 -1.54 -9.66
CA GLY A 206 -9.68 -2.48 -10.44
C GLY A 206 -10.81 -3.12 -9.62
N ILE A 207 -10.61 -3.35 -8.32
CA ILE A 207 -11.64 -3.90 -7.43
C ILE A 207 -12.87 -2.99 -7.38
N PHE A 208 -12.69 -1.68 -7.32
CA PHE A 208 -13.80 -0.73 -7.23
C PHE A 208 -14.38 -0.36 -8.61
N ASN A 209 -13.53 -0.20 -9.63
CA ASN A 209 -13.93 0.32 -10.93
C ASN A 209 -14.38 -0.76 -11.93
N PHE A 210 -13.92 -2.01 -11.81
CA PHE A 210 -14.14 -3.07 -12.79
C PHE A 210 -14.68 -4.35 -12.13
N LYS A 211 -15.89 -4.29 -11.58
CA LYS A 211 -16.50 -5.39 -10.82
C LYS A 211 -16.66 -6.68 -11.61
N ASP A 212 -16.92 -6.58 -12.91
CA ASP A 212 -17.04 -7.74 -13.80
C ASP A 212 -15.69 -8.40 -14.13
N GLN A 213 -14.57 -7.79 -13.72
CA GLN A 213 -13.21 -8.24 -14.00
C GLN A 213 -12.49 -8.79 -12.77
N HIS A 214 -13.19 -9.08 -11.69
CA HIS A 214 -12.57 -9.65 -10.48
C HIS A 214 -11.99 -11.04 -10.70
N HIS A 215 -12.58 -11.82 -11.62
CA HIS A 215 -12.22 -13.21 -11.85
C HIS A 215 -12.17 -14.02 -10.54
N ASN A 216 -11.14 -14.88 -10.38
CA ASN A 216 -11.03 -15.76 -9.21
C ASN A 216 -10.20 -15.14 -8.06
N TRP A 217 -9.28 -14.23 -8.38
CA TRP A 217 -8.41 -13.58 -7.41
C TRP A 217 -8.28 -12.08 -7.70
N VAL A 218 -8.42 -11.28 -6.66
CA VAL A 218 -8.04 -9.85 -6.67
C VAL A 218 -6.80 -9.63 -5.80
N ARG A 219 -6.00 -8.61 -6.11
CA ARG A 219 -4.77 -8.26 -5.39
C ARG A 219 -4.94 -6.90 -4.75
N ALA A 220 -5.45 -6.91 -3.51
CA ALA A 220 -5.69 -5.71 -2.75
C ALA A 220 -4.37 -5.19 -2.14
N GLY A 221 -4.03 -3.94 -2.43
CA GLY A 221 -2.88 -3.23 -1.87
C GLY A 221 -3.33 -1.99 -1.11
N ILE A 222 -3.19 -0.83 -1.73
CA ILE A 222 -3.36 0.48 -1.09
C ILE A 222 -4.72 0.66 -0.37
N ALA A 223 -5.79 0.09 -0.90
CA ALA A 223 -7.10 0.16 -0.27
C ALA A 223 -7.14 -0.54 1.10
N LEU A 224 -6.33 -1.58 1.33
CA LEU A 224 -6.21 -2.21 2.66
C LEU A 224 -5.67 -1.22 3.70
N TYR A 225 -4.82 -0.31 3.28
CA TYR A 225 -4.15 0.68 4.13
C TYR A 225 -4.93 1.98 4.28
N GLY A 226 -6.14 2.05 3.67
CA GLY A 226 -7.06 3.16 3.83
C GLY A 226 -6.73 4.42 3.03
N SER A 227 -5.90 4.28 1.99
CA SER A 227 -5.65 5.34 1.02
C SER A 227 -6.48 5.11 -0.24
N ASN A 228 -6.77 6.19 -0.95
CA ASN A 228 -7.65 6.19 -2.11
C ASN A 228 -7.02 5.48 -3.32
N PRO A 229 -7.66 4.44 -3.88
CA PRO A 229 -7.19 3.79 -5.10
C PRO A 229 -7.72 4.40 -6.40
N ILE A 230 -8.64 5.38 -6.36
CA ILE A 230 -9.39 5.89 -7.51
C ILE A 230 -9.19 7.41 -7.64
N ALA A 231 -9.02 7.92 -8.86
CA ALA A 231 -8.70 9.34 -9.08
C ALA A 231 -9.82 10.31 -8.64
N ASP A 232 -11.09 9.99 -8.94
CA ASP A 232 -12.21 10.93 -8.78
C ASP A 232 -12.99 10.78 -7.46
N GLN A 233 -12.47 10.02 -6.50
CA GLN A 233 -13.13 9.79 -5.21
C GLN A 233 -12.15 9.98 -4.05
N SER A 234 -12.65 10.05 -2.85
CA SER A 234 -11.83 10.01 -1.64
C SER A 234 -11.89 8.63 -0.98
N ALA A 235 -10.88 8.28 -0.17
CA ALA A 235 -10.91 7.07 0.63
C ALA A 235 -12.16 7.01 1.53
N LYS A 236 -12.60 8.16 2.07
CA LYS A 236 -13.82 8.29 2.88
C LYS A 236 -15.08 7.96 2.07
N ALA A 237 -15.16 8.38 0.80
CA ALA A 237 -16.30 8.04 -0.08
C ALA A 237 -16.38 6.54 -0.37
N LEU A 238 -15.25 5.85 -0.37
CA LEU A 238 -15.16 4.39 -0.49
C LEU A 238 -15.33 3.68 0.86
N ASN A 239 -15.62 4.41 1.94
CA ASN A 239 -15.72 3.90 3.31
C ASN A 239 -14.43 3.19 3.78
N LEU A 240 -13.26 3.67 3.31
CA LEU A 240 -11.96 3.19 3.76
C LEU A 240 -11.48 4.01 4.96
N MET A 241 -10.81 3.36 5.89
CA MET A 241 -10.26 3.95 7.11
C MET A 241 -8.72 3.98 7.04
N PRO A 242 -8.06 5.10 7.41
CA PRO A 242 -6.59 5.15 7.44
C PRO A 242 -6.04 4.15 8.45
N ALA A 243 -5.17 3.24 7.97
CA ALA A 243 -4.55 2.22 8.81
C ALA A 243 -3.32 2.72 9.56
N MET A 244 -2.86 3.95 9.27
CA MET A 244 -1.69 4.57 9.88
C MET A 244 -1.97 6.02 10.23
N THR A 245 -1.51 6.45 11.42
CA THR A 245 -1.39 7.87 11.79
C THR A 245 0.07 8.20 12.04
N LEU A 246 0.60 9.22 11.35
CA LEU A 246 1.90 9.82 11.65
C LEU A 246 1.70 11.05 12.52
N SER A 247 2.35 11.09 13.66
CA SER A 247 2.26 12.21 14.61
C SER A 247 3.62 12.63 15.16
N ALA A 248 3.69 13.87 15.57
CA ALA A 248 4.83 14.50 16.26
C ALA A 248 4.31 15.43 17.36
N GLN A 249 5.16 16.30 17.89
CA GLN A 249 4.78 17.29 18.89
C GLN A 249 5.38 18.64 18.58
N VAL A 250 4.73 19.69 19.06
CA VAL A 250 5.29 21.04 19.12
C VAL A 250 6.48 21.04 20.09
N MET A 251 7.66 21.45 19.61
CA MET A 251 8.89 21.51 20.42
C MET A 251 9.30 22.92 20.81
N ALA A 252 8.86 23.93 20.07
CA ALA A 252 9.09 25.34 20.38
C ALA A 252 7.98 26.24 19.78
N ILE A 253 7.78 27.39 20.35
CA ILE A 253 6.86 28.41 19.86
C ILE A 253 7.62 29.71 19.78
N HIS A 254 7.49 30.45 18.68
CA HIS A 254 8.13 31.74 18.48
C HIS A 254 7.09 32.80 18.09
N THR A 255 7.29 34.00 18.62
CA THR A 255 6.59 35.21 18.15
C THR A 255 7.57 35.99 17.27
N LEU A 256 7.21 36.21 16.03
CA LEU A 256 7.98 36.92 15.02
C LEU A 256 7.49 38.33 14.89
N ALA A 257 8.41 39.30 14.67
CA ALA A 257 8.06 40.64 14.24
C ALA A 257 7.74 40.68 12.73
N ALA A 258 7.09 41.73 12.27
CA ALA A 258 6.91 41.96 10.84
C ALA A 258 8.29 42.05 10.14
N GLY A 259 8.46 41.30 9.07
CA GLY A 259 9.73 41.21 8.33
C GLY A 259 10.63 40.03 8.75
N ASP A 260 10.40 39.42 9.92
CA ASP A 260 11.17 38.23 10.32
C ASP A 260 10.89 37.05 9.38
N SER A 261 11.95 36.38 8.96
CA SER A 261 11.86 35.20 8.10
C SER A 261 12.19 33.92 8.86
N ILE A 262 11.74 32.77 8.32
CA ILE A 262 11.96 31.45 8.92
C ILE A 262 12.67 30.47 7.98
N GLY A 263 13.42 29.57 8.58
CA GLY A 263 14.00 28.40 7.94
C GLY A 263 14.99 28.69 6.83
N TYR A 264 15.37 27.63 6.12
CA TYR A 264 16.33 27.71 5.02
C TYR A 264 15.81 28.53 3.84
N SER A 265 16.67 29.40 3.30
CA SER A 265 16.40 30.30 2.16
C SER A 265 15.34 31.37 2.45
N ALA A 266 14.91 31.57 3.70
CA ALA A 266 13.94 32.61 4.10
C ALA A 266 12.70 32.69 3.17
N LEU A 267 12.15 31.53 2.79
CA LEU A 267 11.05 31.46 1.81
C LEU A 267 9.71 31.98 2.35
N TRP A 268 9.60 32.12 3.65
CA TRP A 268 8.42 32.68 4.31
C TRP A 268 8.87 33.77 5.28
N ALA A 269 8.14 34.87 5.30
CA ALA A 269 8.38 35.97 6.21
C ALA A 269 7.06 36.49 6.78
N ALA A 270 7.07 36.86 8.05
CA ALA A 270 5.92 37.43 8.75
C ALA A 270 5.57 38.79 8.19
N GLN A 271 4.34 39.00 7.70
CA GLN A 271 3.86 40.31 7.20
C GLN A 271 3.43 41.24 8.34
N LYS A 272 3.17 40.71 9.50
CA LYS A 272 2.76 41.37 10.76
C LYS A 272 3.28 40.53 11.93
N PRO A 273 3.22 41.01 13.18
CA PRO A 273 3.52 40.14 14.32
C PRO A 273 2.77 38.82 14.23
N HIS A 274 3.48 37.68 14.33
CA HIS A 274 2.97 36.38 13.98
C HIS A 274 3.49 35.29 14.91
N GLN A 275 2.66 34.31 15.23
CA GLN A 275 3.07 33.12 16.02
C GLN A 275 3.23 31.90 15.16
N ILE A 276 4.33 31.21 15.38
CA ILE A 276 4.65 29.95 14.72
C ILE A 276 5.02 28.88 15.74
N ALA A 277 4.80 27.61 15.39
CA ALA A 277 5.31 26.49 16.17
C ALA A 277 6.31 25.66 15.35
N VAL A 278 7.31 25.13 16.03
CA VAL A 278 8.29 24.18 15.48
C VAL A 278 7.84 22.77 15.83
N VAL A 279 7.73 21.90 14.84
CA VAL A 279 7.27 20.50 14.98
C VAL A 279 8.46 19.57 14.88
N SER A 280 8.54 18.57 15.77
CA SER A 280 9.69 17.67 15.98
C SER A 280 9.76 16.50 14.98
N ILE A 281 9.57 16.74 13.67
CA ILE A 281 9.69 15.75 12.59
C ILE A 281 10.19 16.42 11.32
N GLY A 282 10.99 15.71 10.53
CA GLY A 282 11.50 16.19 9.26
C GLY A 282 11.77 15.07 8.26
N TYR A 283 12.50 15.38 7.17
CA TYR A 283 12.74 14.40 6.13
C TYR A 283 13.66 13.24 6.57
N GLY A 284 14.43 13.40 7.65
CA GLY A 284 15.20 12.32 8.26
C GLY A 284 14.31 11.25 8.94
N ASP A 285 13.05 11.56 9.21
CA ASP A 285 12.03 10.63 9.71
C ASP A 285 11.23 9.99 8.55
N GLY A 286 11.43 10.46 7.31
CA GLY A 286 10.69 10.02 6.12
C GLY A 286 9.58 10.98 5.67
N TYR A 287 9.36 12.11 6.37
CA TYR A 287 8.40 13.12 5.93
C TYR A 287 8.91 13.83 4.67
N PRO A 288 8.07 14.15 3.67
CA PRO A 288 8.56 14.75 2.43
C PRO A 288 9.17 16.14 2.66
N ARG A 289 10.27 16.44 1.97
CA ARG A 289 10.97 17.72 2.07
C ARG A 289 10.21 18.86 1.40
N VAL A 290 9.48 18.56 0.33
CA VAL A 290 8.65 19.51 -0.43
C VAL A 290 7.20 19.14 -0.20
N VAL A 291 6.43 20.03 0.40
CA VAL A 291 5.02 19.83 0.76
C VAL A 291 4.27 21.18 0.66
N MET A 292 4.32 21.78 -0.51
CA MET A 292 3.70 23.09 -0.73
C MET A 292 2.19 23.04 -0.51
N GLY A 293 1.68 23.83 0.43
CA GLY A 293 0.25 23.91 0.77
C GLY A 293 -0.25 22.76 1.64
N ALA A 294 0.65 21.87 2.12
CA ALA A 294 0.23 20.83 3.07
C ALA A 294 -0.10 21.43 4.43
N LYS A 295 -1.06 20.79 5.09
CA LYS A 295 -1.50 21.14 6.44
C LYS A 295 -1.19 20.02 7.42
N VAL A 296 -1.17 20.38 8.69
CA VAL A 296 -1.15 19.43 9.81
C VAL A 296 -2.32 19.73 10.74
N SER A 297 -2.73 18.75 11.53
CA SER A 297 -3.79 18.95 12.51
C SER A 297 -3.20 19.11 13.90
N VAL A 298 -3.63 20.15 14.61
CA VAL A 298 -3.33 20.40 16.04
C VAL A 298 -4.63 20.54 16.82
N THR A 299 -4.58 20.25 18.11
CA THR A 299 -5.72 20.50 19.01
C THR A 299 -5.29 21.59 20.01
N ASP A 300 -6.04 22.69 20.09
CA ASP A 300 -5.77 23.78 21.00
C ASP A 300 -6.04 23.41 22.48
N THR A 301 -5.68 24.26 23.40
CA THR A 301 -5.89 24.04 24.85
C THR A 301 -7.36 23.93 25.23
N SER A 302 -8.28 24.44 24.40
CA SER A 302 -9.74 24.36 24.58
C SER A 302 -10.31 23.06 24.01
N GLY A 303 -9.49 22.20 23.32
CA GLY A 303 -9.90 20.94 22.73
C GLY A 303 -10.41 21.07 21.29
N ASN A 304 -10.33 22.23 20.65
CA ASN A 304 -10.72 22.43 19.26
C ASN A 304 -9.60 21.98 18.31
N ARG A 305 -9.99 21.31 17.23
CA ARG A 305 -9.07 20.85 16.21
C ARG A 305 -8.91 21.89 15.10
N HIS A 306 -7.68 22.19 14.75
CA HIS A 306 -7.31 23.15 13.72
C HIS A 306 -6.40 22.53 12.67
N LEU A 307 -6.55 22.95 11.41
CA LEU A 307 -5.61 22.65 10.33
C LEU A 307 -4.67 23.83 10.14
N CYS A 308 -3.40 23.62 10.44
CA CYS A 308 -2.34 24.61 10.36
C CYS A 308 -1.49 24.40 9.11
N ASP A 309 -1.16 25.48 8.42
CA ASP A 309 -0.30 25.44 7.24
C ASP A 309 1.16 25.14 7.65
N ILE A 310 1.82 24.28 6.88
CA ILE A 310 3.27 24.11 6.94
C ILE A 310 3.88 25.31 6.22
N ILE A 311 4.77 26.05 6.91
CA ILE A 311 5.41 27.26 6.41
C ILE A 311 6.92 27.10 6.32
N GLY A 312 7.52 27.69 5.29
CA GLY A 312 8.94 27.50 4.99
C GLY A 312 9.24 26.09 4.43
N ARG A 313 10.50 25.66 4.56
CA ARG A 313 10.94 24.33 4.10
C ARG A 313 11.03 23.36 5.26
N VAL A 314 10.66 22.11 5.00
CA VAL A 314 10.92 21.00 5.91
C VAL A 314 12.43 20.76 6.00
N ALA A 315 12.97 20.79 7.23
CA ALA A 315 14.37 20.47 7.53
C ALA A 315 14.54 18.96 7.81
N MET A 316 15.76 18.54 8.15
CA MET A 316 16.05 17.13 8.44
C MET A 316 15.25 16.61 9.63
N ASP A 317 15.08 17.42 10.67
CA ASP A 317 14.57 17.01 11.97
C ASP A 317 13.31 17.75 12.41
N MET A 318 12.93 18.83 11.72
CA MET A 318 11.83 19.70 12.12
C MET A 318 11.29 20.52 10.94
N PHE A 319 10.10 21.05 11.13
CA PHE A 319 9.51 22.10 10.27
C PHE A 319 8.65 23.07 11.09
N MET A 320 8.20 24.14 10.48
CA MET A 320 7.39 25.17 11.13
C MET A 320 5.95 25.15 10.62
N ILE A 321 5.02 25.48 11.50
CA ILE A 321 3.60 25.63 11.20
C ILE A 321 3.09 26.99 11.65
N ASP A 322 2.10 27.50 10.95
CA ASP A 322 1.38 28.72 11.33
C ASP A 322 0.37 28.39 12.44
N ILE A 323 0.53 29.03 13.60
CA ILE A 323 -0.38 28.89 14.72
C ILE A 323 -0.95 30.28 15.16
N HIS A 324 -0.90 31.28 14.27
CA HIS A 324 -1.33 32.65 14.61
C HIS A 324 -2.81 32.67 15.01
N GLY A 325 -3.05 33.18 16.20
CA GLY A 325 -4.39 33.29 16.80
C GLY A 325 -4.89 32.00 17.46
N LEU A 326 -4.04 30.98 17.60
CA LEU A 326 -4.37 29.73 18.28
C LEU A 326 -3.65 29.64 19.62
N ASP A 327 -4.31 29.06 20.60
CA ASP A 327 -3.71 28.81 21.93
C ASP A 327 -3.11 27.39 21.93
N ILE A 328 -1.86 27.32 21.48
CA ILE A 328 -1.08 26.08 21.36
C ILE A 328 0.07 26.06 22.36
N ALA A 329 0.26 24.97 23.05
CA ALA A 329 1.33 24.77 24.02
C ALA A 329 2.48 23.88 23.45
N ILE A 330 3.65 23.96 24.11
CA ILE A 330 4.74 23.00 23.89
C ILE A 330 4.24 21.60 24.27
N ASN A 331 4.68 20.58 23.53
CA ASN A 331 4.24 19.19 23.59
C ASN A 331 2.81 18.93 23.05
N THR A 332 2.11 19.94 22.51
CA THR A 332 0.84 19.70 21.81
C THR A 332 1.06 18.68 20.69
N PRO A 333 0.26 17.60 20.62
CA PRO A 333 0.32 16.62 19.53
C PRO A 333 -0.03 17.26 18.18
N VAL A 334 0.76 16.91 17.16
CA VAL A 334 0.58 17.34 15.78
C VAL A 334 0.38 16.09 14.92
N VAL A 335 -0.75 15.98 14.24
CA VAL A 335 -1.04 14.90 13.29
C VAL A 335 -0.64 15.37 11.90
N LEU A 336 0.28 14.62 11.27
CA LEU A 336 0.81 14.93 9.95
C LEU A 336 0.01 14.29 8.84
N TRP A 337 -0.45 13.05 9.08
CA TRP A 337 -1.50 12.38 8.32
C TRP A 337 -2.18 11.32 9.17
N GLY A 338 -3.38 10.95 8.77
CA GLY A 338 -4.26 10.00 9.41
C GLY A 338 -5.68 10.24 8.93
N ASP A 339 -6.54 10.56 9.84
CA ASP A 339 -7.93 10.90 9.57
C ASP A 339 -8.07 12.30 8.90
N SER A 340 -7.30 13.28 9.37
CA SER A 340 -7.19 14.62 8.78
C SER A 340 -5.92 15.32 9.28
N PRO A 341 -5.04 15.80 8.37
CA PRO A 341 -5.12 15.54 6.94
C PRO A 341 -4.99 14.07 6.61
N THR A 342 -5.50 13.68 5.44
CA THR A 342 -5.27 12.32 4.90
C THR A 342 -3.88 12.23 4.28
N ILE A 343 -3.34 11.02 4.20
CA ILE A 343 -2.07 10.81 3.52
C ILE A 343 -2.14 11.16 2.02
N ASP A 344 -3.32 11.00 1.41
CA ASP A 344 -3.54 11.35 -0.01
C ASP A 344 -3.42 12.86 -0.25
N GLU A 345 -3.97 13.69 0.68
CA GLU A 345 -3.80 15.14 0.63
C GLU A 345 -2.33 15.56 0.76
N VAL A 346 -1.59 14.94 1.68
CA VAL A 346 -0.15 15.20 1.85
C VAL A 346 0.63 14.76 0.63
N ALA A 347 0.31 13.60 0.04
CA ALA A 347 0.96 13.09 -1.15
C ALA A 347 0.77 14.02 -2.35
N MET A 348 -0.45 14.54 -2.55
CA MET A 348 -0.75 15.52 -3.59
C MET A 348 0.08 16.80 -3.42
N CYS A 349 0.19 17.34 -2.20
CA CYS A 349 1.02 18.50 -1.89
C CYS A 349 2.52 18.24 -2.08
N ALA A 350 2.95 16.99 -1.92
CA ALA A 350 4.34 16.58 -2.11
C ALA A 350 4.68 16.22 -3.58
N GLY A 351 3.69 16.22 -4.48
CA GLY A 351 3.86 15.82 -5.88
C GLY A 351 4.20 14.34 -6.05
N THR A 352 3.66 13.48 -5.17
CA THR A 352 3.88 12.03 -5.15
C THR A 352 2.59 11.28 -4.84
N ILE A 353 2.70 9.99 -4.50
CA ILE A 353 1.60 9.11 -4.16
C ILE A 353 1.73 8.61 -2.72
N SER A 354 0.60 8.30 -2.09
CA SER A 354 0.54 7.78 -0.71
C SER A 354 1.37 6.52 -0.48
N TYR A 355 1.49 5.66 -1.50
CA TYR A 355 2.36 4.48 -1.48
C TYR A 355 3.81 4.83 -1.12
N GLU A 356 4.37 5.85 -1.77
CA GLU A 356 5.73 6.31 -1.50
C GLU A 356 5.86 6.87 -0.09
N LEU A 357 4.91 7.70 0.34
CA LEU A 357 4.97 8.30 1.68
C LEU A 357 4.96 7.25 2.79
N MET A 358 4.13 6.22 2.67
CA MET A 358 4.07 5.10 3.64
C MET A 358 5.39 4.33 3.68
N CYS A 359 5.92 3.96 2.50
CA CYS A 359 7.13 3.14 2.40
C CYS A 359 8.42 3.90 2.76
N ARG A 360 8.41 5.24 2.68
CA ARG A 360 9.60 6.09 2.98
C ARG A 360 9.84 6.33 4.46
N LEU A 361 8.88 6.02 5.32
CA LEU A 361 9.04 6.22 6.77
C LEU A 361 10.24 5.41 7.28
N THR A 362 11.14 6.10 7.97
CA THR A 362 12.37 5.51 8.50
C THR A 362 12.12 4.75 9.81
N THR A 363 13.18 4.21 10.40
CA THR A 363 13.12 3.57 11.72
C THR A 363 13.21 4.55 12.88
N ARG A 364 13.32 5.86 12.63
CA ARG A 364 13.41 6.90 13.67
C ARG A 364 12.09 7.16 14.43
N PRO A 365 10.92 7.23 13.76
CA PRO A 365 9.64 7.31 14.46
C PRO A 365 9.34 6.02 15.22
N LYS A 366 8.84 6.15 16.46
CA LYS A 366 8.39 5.01 17.24
C LYS A 366 7.14 4.40 16.63
N ARG A 367 7.15 3.10 16.31
CA ARG A 367 5.96 2.36 15.90
C ARG A 367 5.17 1.90 17.11
N CYS A 368 3.87 2.17 17.10
CA CYS A 368 2.91 1.78 18.14
C CYS A 368 1.70 1.12 17.46
N ILE A 369 1.13 0.13 18.11
CA ILE A 369 -0.13 -0.50 17.67
C ILE A 369 -1.23 0.02 18.59
N MET A 370 -2.35 0.44 18.02
CA MET A 370 -3.52 0.88 18.76
C MET A 370 -4.71 -0.01 18.45
N ASP A 371 -5.17 -0.77 19.42
CA ASP A 371 -6.23 -1.78 19.26
C ASP A 371 -7.62 -1.21 18.97
N THR A 372 -7.82 0.11 19.20
CA THR A 372 -9.12 0.76 18.99
C THR A 372 -8.96 2.01 18.12
N TYR A 373 -9.27 1.91 16.84
CA TYR A 373 -9.58 3.05 16.00
C TYR A 373 -11.09 3.30 16.08
N LEU A 374 -11.50 4.28 16.87
CA LEU A 374 -12.85 4.84 16.79
C LEU A 374 -12.73 6.16 16.03
N PRO A 375 -13.37 6.32 14.87
CA PRO A 375 -13.45 7.61 14.21
C PRO A 375 -14.07 8.59 15.23
N LYS A 376 -13.33 9.65 15.58
CA LYS A 376 -13.87 10.70 16.45
C LYS A 376 -15.11 11.25 15.75
N LYS A 377 -16.27 11.17 16.42
CA LYS A 377 -17.50 11.79 15.93
C LYS A 377 -17.19 13.24 15.56
N GLU A 378 -17.51 13.62 14.32
CA GLU A 378 -17.51 15.02 13.93
C GLU A 378 -18.47 15.73 14.87
N PHE A 379 -17.96 16.59 15.73
CA PHE A 379 -18.80 17.52 16.47
C PHE A 379 -19.27 18.57 15.46
N LYS A 380 -20.59 18.73 15.39
CA LYS A 380 -21.28 19.72 14.57
C LYS A 380 -20.89 21.14 14.98
#